data_ae66c88146a4b5fe7cae34796050a390
#
_entry.id   ae66c88146a4b5fe7cae34796050a390
#
_cell.length_a   1.000
_cell.length_b   1.000
_cell.length_c   1.000
_cell.angle_alpha   90.00
_cell.angle_beta   90.00
_cell.angle_gamma   90.00
#
_symmetry.space_group_name_H-M   'P 1'
#
loop_
_entity.id
_entity.type
_entity.pdbx_description
1 polymer ?
#
loop_
_entity_poly.entity_id
_entity_poly.type
_entity_poly.pdbx_seq_one_letter_code
_entity_poly.pdbx_strand_id
1 'polypeptide(L)'
;MSVYIGCHLSSAGGFEEMGKRALEIEADTFAFFTRNPRGGKSKKADPEDAAKLREIMAQNGFGKLVAHAPYTMNACSKDERVREFARMCMKEDLEKMELLPGNYYNFHPGSHVGQGAENGIQMISDTLNEVLWEEQKTTVLLETMAGKGSEI
;
A
#
# COMPACT_ATOMS: atom_id res chain seq x y z
N MET A 1 -22.05 14.24 -2.87
CA MET A 1 -21.01 13.22 -2.57
C MET A 1 -20.55 12.69 -3.91
N SER A 2 -19.29 12.86 -4.26
CA SER A 2 -18.74 12.30 -5.51
C SER A 2 -18.39 10.84 -5.28
N VAL A 3 -18.72 9.96 -6.24
CA VAL A 3 -18.33 8.56 -6.25
C VAL A 3 -17.19 8.43 -7.25
N TYR A 4 -16.09 7.81 -6.85
CA TYR A 4 -14.94 7.51 -7.70
C TYR A 4 -14.94 6.02 -8.02
N ILE A 5 -14.73 5.67 -9.29
CA ILE A 5 -14.80 4.28 -9.76
C ILE A 5 -13.51 3.94 -10.51
N GLY A 6 -12.96 2.78 -10.20
CA GLY A 6 -11.75 2.29 -10.83
C GLY A 6 -11.53 0.80 -10.59
N CYS A 7 -10.36 0.33 -11.01
CA CYS A 7 -9.98 -1.07 -10.83
C CYS A 7 -8.54 -1.17 -10.32
N HIS A 8 -8.06 -2.39 -10.13
CA HIS A 8 -6.68 -2.66 -9.80
C HIS A 8 -5.83 -2.67 -11.08
N LEU A 9 -4.83 -1.76 -11.15
CA LEU A 9 -3.93 -1.63 -12.31
C LEU A 9 -2.55 -2.24 -12.05
N SER A 10 -1.89 -2.65 -13.12
CA SER A 10 -0.50 -3.11 -13.05
C SER A 10 0.46 -1.92 -12.92
N SER A 11 1.32 -1.95 -11.90
CA SER A 11 2.38 -0.94 -11.71
C SER A 11 3.67 -1.21 -12.51
N ALA A 12 3.66 -2.22 -13.39
CA ALA A 12 4.86 -2.63 -14.14
C ALA A 12 5.40 -1.53 -15.07
N GLY A 13 4.51 -0.71 -15.67
CA GLY A 13 4.83 0.39 -16.57
C GLY A 13 5.17 1.71 -15.89
N GLY A 14 5.06 1.79 -14.57
CA GLY A 14 5.27 3.02 -13.79
C GLY A 14 3.99 3.80 -13.50
N PHE A 15 4.16 4.96 -12.88
CA PHE A 15 3.07 5.79 -12.39
C PHE A 15 2.29 6.48 -13.52
N GLU A 16 3.00 7.10 -14.46
CA GLU A 16 2.39 7.76 -15.62
C GLU A 16 1.52 6.80 -16.43
N GLU A 17 2.05 5.59 -16.67
CA GLU A 17 1.34 4.56 -17.43
C GLU A 17 0.05 4.11 -16.74
N MET A 18 0.06 3.98 -15.40
CA MET A 18 -1.17 3.68 -14.67
C MET A 18 -2.22 4.78 -14.82
N GLY A 19 -1.80 6.05 -14.77
CA GLY A 19 -2.70 7.19 -14.99
C GLY A 19 -3.33 7.16 -16.39
N LYS A 20 -2.53 6.91 -17.43
CA LYS A 20 -3.01 6.80 -18.81
C LYS A 20 -4.00 5.64 -18.97
N ARG A 21 -3.68 4.47 -18.41
CA ARG A 21 -4.58 3.30 -18.41
C ARG A 21 -5.88 3.54 -17.69
N ALA A 22 -5.85 4.27 -16.58
CA ALA A 22 -7.08 4.66 -15.89
C ALA A 22 -7.98 5.50 -16.80
N LEU A 23 -7.42 6.48 -17.51
CA LEU A 23 -8.18 7.31 -18.45
C LEU A 23 -8.75 6.51 -19.63
N GLU A 24 -8.00 5.55 -20.17
CA GLU A 24 -8.45 4.67 -21.25
C GLU A 24 -9.71 3.87 -20.91
N ILE A 25 -9.90 3.54 -19.63
CA ILE A 25 -11.07 2.80 -19.13
C ILE A 25 -12.09 3.70 -18.42
N GLU A 26 -11.95 5.02 -18.59
CA GLU A 26 -12.84 6.02 -17.96
C GLU A 26 -12.88 5.92 -16.42
N ALA A 27 -11.80 5.45 -15.79
CA ALA A 27 -11.67 5.39 -14.34
C ALA A 27 -11.15 6.73 -13.80
N ASP A 28 -11.63 7.12 -12.64
CA ASP A 28 -11.23 8.34 -11.91
C ASP A 28 -10.55 8.04 -10.56
N THR A 29 -10.21 6.79 -10.33
CA THR A 29 -9.37 6.27 -9.25
C THR A 29 -8.84 4.89 -9.64
N PHE A 30 -7.85 4.37 -8.90
CA PHE A 30 -7.42 2.98 -9.05
C PHE A 30 -6.65 2.48 -7.82
N ALA A 31 -6.55 1.16 -7.70
CA ALA A 31 -5.62 0.50 -6.78
C ALA A 31 -4.44 -0.10 -7.55
N PHE A 32 -3.31 -0.29 -6.87
CA PHE A 32 -2.13 -0.93 -7.45
C PHE A 32 -1.24 -1.54 -6.36
N PHE A 33 -0.45 -2.55 -6.70
CA PHE A 33 0.57 -3.06 -5.79
C PHE A 33 1.84 -2.20 -5.85
N THR A 34 2.37 -1.85 -4.68
CA THR A 34 3.62 -1.09 -4.54
C THR A 34 4.84 -1.86 -5.06
N ARG A 35 4.76 -3.18 -5.06
CA ARG A 35 5.76 -4.15 -5.54
C ARG A 35 5.07 -5.42 -6.02
N ASN A 36 5.83 -6.42 -6.45
CA ASN A 36 5.24 -7.72 -6.80
C ASN A 36 4.39 -8.25 -5.63
N PRO A 37 3.11 -8.59 -5.84
CA PRO A 37 2.21 -9.05 -4.77
C PRO A 37 2.66 -10.33 -4.06
N ARG A 38 3.53 -11.11 -4.70
CA ARG A 38 4.16 -12.30 -4.10
C ARG A 38 5.46 -11.99 -3.32
N GLY A 39 5.77 -10.70 -3.11
CA GLY A 39 6.97 -10.23 -2.44
C GLY A 39 8.15 -9.98 -3.40
N GLY A 40 9.27 -9.59 -2.84
CA GLY A 40 10.49 -9.27 -3.58
C GLY A 40 10.91 -7.81 -3.45
N LYS A 41 12.00 -7.47 -4.13
CA LYS A 41 12.55 -6.11 -4.12
C LYS A 41 11.60 -5.13 -4.82
N SER A 42 11.38 -3.96 -4.21
CA SER A 42 10.71 -2.85 -4.86
C SER A 42 11.63 -2.20 -5.89
N LYS A 43 11.09 -1.82 -7.04
CA LYS A 43 11.79 -0.88 -7.92
C LYS A 43 11.82 0.50 -7.26
N LYS A 44 12.95 1.19 -7.37
CA LYS A 44 13.02 2.58 -6.93
C LYS A 44 12.01 3.40 -7.73
N ALA A 45 11.21 4.20 -7.04
CA ALA A 45 10.27 5.08 -7.72
C ALA A 45 10.99 6.24 -8.38
N ASP A 46 10.52 6.65 -9.55
CA ASP A 46 10.98 7.81 -10.26
C ASP A 46 10.12 9.02 -9.89
N PRO A 47 10.70 10.08 -9.30
CA PRO A 47 9.96 11.29 -8.95
C PRO A 47 9.33 12.01 -10.16
N GLU A 48 9.96 11.96 -11.34
CA GLU A 48 9.42 12.56 -12.56
C GLU A 48 8.19 11.79 -13.05
N ASP A 49 8.24 10.47 -13.04
CA ASP A 49 7.11 9.60 -13.37
C ASP A 49 5.93 9.83 -12.39
N ALA A 50 6.21 9.95 -11.10
CA ALA A 50 5.20 10.30 -10.11
C ALA A 50 4.61 11.71 -10.32
N ALA A 51 5.42 12.68 -10.73
CA ALA A 51 4.95 14.02 -11.05
C ALA A 51 3.95 14.01 -12.21
N LYS A 52 4.21 13.25 -13.25
CA LYS A 52 3.29 13.09 -14.39
C LYS A 52 1.96 12.46 -13.99
N LEU A 53 1.98 11.45 -13.10
CA LEU A 53 0.73 10.91 -12.57
C LEU A 53 -0.05 11.96 -11.78
N ARG A 54 0.61 12.75 -10.93
CA ARG A 54 -0.07 13.84 -10.21
C ARG A 54 -0.72 14.85 -11.14
N GLU A 55 -0.06 15.18 -12.25
CA GLU A 55 -0.63 16.07 -13.27
C GLU A 55 -1.88 15.46 -13.92
N ILE A 56 -1.82 14.18 -14.32
CA ILE A 56 -2.97 13.47 -14.86
C ILE A 56 -4.13 13.48 -13.87
N MET A 57 -3.87 13.18 -12.59
CA MET A 57 -4.89 13.20 -11.53
C MET A 57 -5.54 14.57 -11.37
N ALA A 58 -4.73 15.63 -11.31
CA ALA A 58 -5.20 16.99 -11.13
C ALA A 58 -6.05 17.48 -12.32
N GLN A 59 -5.62 17.18 -13.55
CA GLN A 59 -6.31 17.59 -14.76
C GLN A 59 -7.64 16.86 -15.00
N ASN A 60 -7.78 15.65 -14.47
CA ASN A 60 -8.94 14.79 -14.72
C ASN A 60 -9.81 14.53 -13.47
N GLY A 61 -9.59 15.26 -12.38
CA GLY A 61 -10.43 15.20 -11.19
C GLY A 61 -10.41 13.84 -10.47
N PHE A 62 -9.28 13.15 -10.47
CA PHE A 62 -9.14 11.85 -9.81
C PHE A 62 -9.41 11.93 -8.31
N GLY A 63 -10.03 10.87 -7.79
CA GLY A 63 -10.07 10.58 -6.37
C GLY A 63 -8.74 10.07 -5.83
N LYS A 64 -8.73 9.70 -4.55
CA LYS A 64 -7.54 9.13 -3.92
C LYS A 64 -7.25 7.74 -4.46
N LEU A 65 -5.98 7.45 -4.69
CA LEU A 65 -5.49 6.14 -5.08
C LEU A 65 -5.28 5.23 -3.87
N VAL A 66 -5.30 3.92 -4.08
CA VAL A 66 -5.00 2.92 -3.05
C VAL A 66 -3.78 2.10 -3.49
N ALA A 67 -2.65 2.35 -2.86
CA ALA A 67 -1.49 1.48 -2.97
C ALA A 67 -1.65 0.28 -2.03
N HIS A 68 -1.41 -0.92 -2.51
CA HIS A 68 -1.58 -2.15 -1.73
C HIS A 68 -0.23 -2.83 -1.46
N ALA A 69 -0.01 -3.20 -0.22
CA ALA A 69 1.14 -4.00 0.21
C ALA A 69 1.15 -5.40 -0.44
N PRO A 70 2.31 -6.05 -0.56
CA PRO A 70 2.35 -7.43 -1.04
C PRO A 70 1.68 -8.40 -0.07
N TYR A 71 1.02 -9.44 -0.58
CA TYR A 71 0.35 -10.46 0.24
C TYR A 71 1.28 -11.26 1.17
N THR A 72 2.58 -11.26 0.89
CA THR A 72 3.59 -11.95 1.69
C THR A 72 4.01 -11.17 2.94
N MET A 73 3.53 -9.94 3.09
CA MET A 73 3.80 -9.13 4.27
C MET A 73 2.95 -9.63 5.45
N ASN A 74 3.60 -9.92 6.58
CA ASN A 74 2.94 -10.31 7.83
C ASN A 74 3.68 -9.71 9.02
N ALA A 75 3.18 -8.57 9.52
CA ALA A 75 3.78 -7.82 10.62
C ALA A 75 3.68 -8.54 11.97
N CYS A 76 2.79 -9.52 12.11
CA CYS A 76 2.61 -10.30 13.34
C CYS A 76 3.03 -11.78 13.20
N SER A 77 3.88 -12.10 12.24
CA SER A 77 4.41 -13.44 12.07
C SER A 77 5.22 -13.91 13.29
N LYS A 78 5.16 -15.22 13.57
CA LYS A 78 6.04 -15.87 14.55
C LYS A 78 7.53 -15.77 14.13
N ASP A 79 7.82 -15.78 12.84
CA ASP A 79 9.17 -15.67 12.30
C ASP A 79 9.64 -14.22 12.28
N GLU A 80 10.73 -13.92 12.99
CA GLU A 80 11.36 -12.58 13.05
C GLU A 80 11.73 -12.05 11.67
N ARG A 81 12.26 -12.90 10.78
CA ARG A 81 12.67 -12.49 9.43
C ARG A 81 11.47 -12.01 8.60
N VAL A 82 10.31 -12.64 8.82
CA VAL A 82 9.06 -12.22 8.14
C VAL A 82 8.59 -10.88 8.66
N ARG A 83 8.72 -10.62 9.98
CA ARG A 83 8.41 -9.31 10.57
C ARG A 83 9.38 -8.22 10.10
N GLU A 84 10.68 -8.51 10.07
CA GLU A 84 11.69 -7.58 9.54
C GLU A 84 11.41 -7.23 8.08
N PHE A 85 11.07 -8.24 7.27
CA PHE A 85 10.66 -8.02 5.88
C PHE A 85 9.41 -7.13 5.80
N ALA A 86 8.41 -7.33 6.67
CA ALA A 86 7.22 -6.51 6.72
C ALA A 86 7.54 -5.04 7.06
N ARG A 87 8.38 -4.79 8.08
CA ARG A 87 8.86 -3.44 8.44
C ARG A 87 9.59 -2.76 7.29
N MET A 88 10.54 -3.46 6.66
CA MET A 88 11.28 -2.96 5.51
C MET A 88 10.34 -2.61 4.35
N CYS A 89 9.44 -3.52 4.00
CA CYS A 89 8.47 -3.29 2.92
C CYS A 89 7.60 -2.08 3.18
N MET A 90 7.02 -1.99 4.39
CA MET A 90 6.11 -0.90 4.75
C MET A 90 6.84 0.45 4.70
N LYS A 91 8.06 0.53 5.23
CA LYS A 91 8.87 1.74 5.19
C LYS A 91 9.17 2.19 3.76
N GLU A 92 9.70 1.29 2.92
CA GLU A 92 10.01 1.59 1.52
C GLU A 92 8.76 1.97 0.71
N ASP A 93 7.63 1.32 0.98
CA ASP A 93 6.38 1.59 0.29
C ASP A 93 5.78 2.94 0.69
N LEU A 94 5.84 3.29 1.99
CA LEU A 94 5.40 4.60 2.47
C LEU A 94 6.29 5.73 1.94
N GLU A 95 7.62 5.57 1.93
CA GLU A 95 8.54 6.53 1.31
C GLU A 95 8.22 6.73 -0.18
N LYS A 96 7.89 5.66 -0.89
CA LYS A 96 7.44 5.74 -2.29
C LYS A 96 6.12 6.50 -2.42
N MET A 97 5.17 6.27 -1.53
CA MET A 97 3.87 6.91 -1.57
C MET A 97 3.93 8.40 -1.26
N GLU A 98 4.97 8.90 -0.59
CA GLU A 98 5.18 10.34 -0.41
C GLU A 98 5.48 11.08 -1.74
N LEU A 99 5.79 10.37 -2.81
CA LEU A 99 5.80 10.92 -4.17
C LEU A 99 4.39 11.18 -4.73
N LEU A 100 3.38 10.55 -4.13
CA LEU A 100 1.95 10.69 -4.44
C LEU A 100 1.18 11.10 -3.16
N PRO A 101 1.46 12.27 -2.57
CA PRO A 101 0.96 12.64 -1.25
C PRO A 101 -0.56 12.68 -1.18
N GLY A 102 -1.11 12.36 -0.01
CA GLY A 102 -2.55 12.41 0.27
C GLY A 102 -3.35 11.17 -0.20
N ASN A 103 -2.68 10.18 -0.76
CA ASN A 103 -3.29 8.90 -1.14
C ASN A 103 -3.24 7.87 0.00
N TYR A 104 -3.71 6.65 -0.26
CA TYR A 104 -3.84 5.57 0.70
C TYR A 104 -2.79 4.48 0.48
N TYR A 105 -2.29 3.93 1.58
CA TYR A 105 -1.53 2.69 1.60
C TYR A 105 -2.28 1.65 2.42
N ASN A 106 -2.71 0.56 1.79
CA ASN A 106 -3.52 -0.51 2.36
C ASN A 106 -2.66 -1.76 2.58
N PHE A 107 -2.82 -2.42 3.73
CA PHE A 107 -2.16 -3.69 4.00
C PHE A 107 -3.04 -4.62 4.82
N HIS A 108 -2.83 -5.93 4.64
CA HIS A 108 -3.41 -6.94 5.50
C HIS A 108 -2.69 -6.92 6.85
N PRO A 109 -3.38 -6.79 7.99
CA PRO A 109 -2.74 -6.81 9.31
C PRO A 109 -1.87 -8.04 9.53
N GLY A 110 -2.31 -9.19 9.01
CA GLY A 110 -1.54 -10.42 8.99
C GLY A 110 -2.16 -11.54 9.80
N SER A 111 -1.33 -12.51 10.14
CA SER A 111 -1.75 -13.71 10.86
C SER A 111 -0.81 -13.96 12.04
N HIS A 112 -1.37 -14.13 13.24
CA HIS A 112 -0.61 -14.32 14.48
C HIS A 112 0.02 -15.72 14.61
N VAL A 113 -0.29 -16.65 13.73
CA VAL A 113 0.32 -17.99 13.62
C VAL A 113 0.44 -18.71 14.98
N GLY A 114 -0.67 -18.77 15.72
CA GLY A 114 -0.77 -19.48 17.01
C GLY A 114 -0.22 -18.72 18.23
N GLN A 115 0.24 -17.46 18.09
CA GLN A 115 0.74 -16.63 19.21
C GLN A 115 -0.38 -15.94 19.99
N GLY A 116 -1.63 -16.00 19.52
CA GLY A 116 -2.77 -15.28 20.06
C GLY A 116 -2.98 -13.90 19.43
N ALA A 117 -4.25 -13.51 19.34
CA ALA A 117 -4.64 -12.25 18.67
C ALA A 117 -4.05 -11.02 19.38
N GLU A 118 -4.03 -10.98 20.72
CA GLU A 118 -3.49 -9.86 21.49
C GLU A 118 -2.01 -9.61 21.18
N ASN A 119 -1.19 -10.68 21.16
CA ASN A 119 0.21 -10.56 20.78
C ASN A 119 0.38 -10.12 19.33
N GLY A 120 -0.47 -10.63 18.43
CA GLY A 120 -0.46 -10.21 17.04
C GLY A 120 -0.78 -8.74 16.86
N ILE A 121 -1.80 -8.23 17.54
CA ILE A 121 -2.19 -6.80 17.53
C ILE A 121 -1.03 -5.95 18.08
N GLN A 122 -0.40 -6.37 19.18
CA GLN A 122 0.74 -5.65 19.73
C GLN A 122 1.89 -5.55 18.73
N MET A 123 2.25 -6.65 18.07
CA MET A 123 3.32 -6.67 17.06
C MET A 123 3.01 -5.75 15.86
N ILE A 124 1.75 -5.70 15.42
CA ILE A 124 1.32 -4.80 14.35
C ILE A 124 1.44 -3.35 14.81
N SER A 125 0.96 -3.04 16.03
CA SER A 125 1.06 -1.71 16.63
C SER A 125 2.52 -1.25 16.73
N ASP A 126 3.42 -2.12 17.22
CA ASP A 126 4.85 -1.83 17.33
C ASP A 126 5.46 -1.54 15.95
N THR A 127 5.10 -2.35 14.94
CA THR A 127 5.54 -2.12 13.56
C THR A 127 5.06 -0.76 13.04
N LEU A 128 3.81 -0.42 13.25
CA LEU A 128 3.26 0.87 12.81
C LEU A 128 3.94 2.04 13.54
N ASN A 129 4.15 1.94 14.85
CA ASN A 129 4.86 2.97 15.62
C ASN A 129 6.31 3.17 15.18
N GLU A 130 6.95 2.13 14.63
CA GLU A 130 8.32 2.20 14.11
C GLU A 130 8.40 2.82 12.72
N VAL A 131 7.40 2.55 11.85
CA VAL A 131 7.48 2.93 10.43
C VAL A 131 6.72 4.21 10.07
N LEU A 132 5.76 4.64 10.89
CA LEU A 132 5.01 5.89 10.67
C LEU A 132 5.76 7.09 11.23
N TRP A 133 5.61 8.25 10.59
CA TRP A 133 6.16 9.52 11.06
C TRP A 133 5.16 10.67 10.95
N GLU A 134 5.37 11.74 11.71
CA GLU A 134 4.39 12.81 11.95
C GLU A 134 4.03 13.59 10.67
N GLU A 135 5.00 13.87 9.81
CA GLU A 135 4.80 14.67 8.59
C GLU A 135 4.28 13.86 7.40
N GLN A 136 4.10 12.55 7.56
CA GLN A 136 3.61 11.66 6.51
C GLN A 136 2.27 12.14 5.94
N LYS A 137 2.16 12.17 4.62
CA LYS A 137 0.92 12.57 3.91
C LYS A 137 0.08 11.37 3.46
N THR A 138 0.68 10.20 3.40
CA THR A 138 0.02 8.94 3.06
C THR A 138 -0.79 8.44 4.25
N THR A 139 -2.08 8.17 4.06
CA THR A 139 -2.91 7.55 5.10
C THR A 139 -2.79 6.03 5.02
N VAL A 140 -2.41 5.40 6.11
CA VAL A 140 -2.33 3.94 6.20
C VAL A 140 -3.70 3.36 6.55
N LEU A 141 -4.11 2.34 5.80
CA LEU A 141 -5.35 1.59 5.98
C LEU A 141 -5.04 0.16 6.42
N LEU A 142 -5.73 -0.30 7.45
CA LEU A 142 -5.73 -1.70 7.87
C LEU A 142 -6.94 -2.38 7.20
N GLU A 143 -6.68 -3.34 6.31
CA GLU A 143 -7.74 -4.08 5.66
C GLU A 143 -8.37 -5.08 6.63
N THR A 144 -9.70 -5.02 6.77
CA THR A 144 -10.41 -5.99 7.60
C THR A 144 -10.37 -7.36 6.94
N MET A 145 -9.78 -8.33 7.63
CA MET A 145 -9.66 -9.71 7.16
C MET A 145 -10.94 -10.50 7.45
N ALA A 146 -11.12 -11.62 6.75
CA ALA A 146 -12.28 -12.49 6.95
C ALA A 146 -12.24 -13.30 8.26
N GLY A 147 -11.17 -13.18 9.06
CA GLY A 147 -10.98 -13.93 10.30
C GLY A 147 -10.71 -15.42 10.08
N LYS A 148 -10.13 -15.77 8.93
CA LYS A 148 -9.83 -17.15 8.59
C LYS A 148 -8.57 -17.64 9.32
N GLY A 149 -8.72 -18.71 10.09
CA GLY A 149 -7.59 -19.29 10.84
C GLY A 149 -7.07 -18.35 11.94
N SER A 150 -5.88 -17.79 11.77
CA SER A 150 -5.21 -16.89 12.71
C SER A 150 -5.05 -15.46 12.17
N GLU A 151 -5.87 -15.07 11.19
CA GLU A 151 -5.95 -13.69 10.68
C GLU A 151 -6.44 -12.71 11.76
N ILE A 152 -5.92 -11.48 11.71
CA ILE A 152 -6.28 -10.36 12.59
C ILE A 152 -7.10 -9.34 11.83
#